data_919a4ba2b18313b779014c95a33c32c2
#
_entry.id   919a4ba2b18313b779014c95a33c32c2
#
_cell.length_a   1.000
_cell.length_b   1.000
_cell.length_c   1.000
_cell.angle_alpha   90.00
_cell.angle_beta   90.00
_cell.angle_gamma   90.00
#
_symmetry.space_group_name_H-M   'P 1'
#
loop_
_entity.id
_entity.type
_entity.pdbx_description
1 polymer ?
#
loop_
_entity_poly.entity_id
_entity_poly.type
_entity_poly.pdbx_seq_one_letter_code
_entity_poly.pdbx_strand_id
1 'polypeptide(L)'
;MKSKIVSLSKNSEFLSLLNGNKIANKYSTIFFKKLKNKNYKCLNVSFVAKKKIGNAIIRNKIKRRLKNIMNGIIKEKQVSFDYCYLFLAKKNIFDDDFKKIKGILTADLKKIKT
;
A
#
# COMPACT_ATOMS: atom_id res chain seq x y z
N MET A 1 -15.68 10.65 7.87
CA MET A 1 -15.86 9.63 6.83
C MET A 1 -15.03 8.40 7.18
N LYS A 2 -15.66 7.24 7.21
CA LYS A 2 -14.94 6.00 7.51
C LYS A 2 -14.00 5.63 6.36
N SER A 3 -12.77 5.28 6.70
CA SER A 3 -11.82 4.78 5.72
C SER A 3 -12.27 3.40 5.22
N LYS A 4 -12.12 3.16 3.92
CA LYS A 4 -12.35 1.82 3.34
C LYS A 4 -11.10 0.95 3.42
N ILE A 5 -10.07 1.39 4.12
CA ILE A 5 -8.82 0.66 4.28
C ILE A 5 -8.90 -0.22 5.53
N VAL A 6 -8.58 -1.50 5.36
CA VAL A 6 -8.48 -2.47 6.46
C VAL A 6 -7.08 -3.05 6.45
N SER A 7 -6.41 -2.98 7.60
CA SER A 7 -5.06 -3.53 7.74
C SER A 7 -5.08 -5.06 7.79
N LEU A 8 -4.04 -5.67 7.25
CA LEU A 8 -3.80 -7.11 7.41
C LEU A 8 -3.37 -7.36 8.85
N SER A 9 -3.93 -8.39 9.49
CA SER A 9 -3.73 -8.60 10.92
C SER A 9 -2.91 -9.83 11.29
N LYS A 10 -2.74 -10.79 10.38
CA LYS A 10 -2.07 -12.06 10.68
C LYS A 10 -0.69 -12.13 10.01
N ASN A 11 0.30 -12.67 10.72
CA ASN A 11 1.63 -12.90 10.16
C ASN A 11 1.58 -13.81 8.93
N SER A 12 0.70 -14.79 8.92
CA SER A 12 0.54 -15.68 7.77
C SER A 12 0.11 -14.91 6.52
N GLU A 13 -0.69 -13.86 6.68
CA GLU A 13 -1.10 -13.01 5.56
C GLU A 13 0.06 -12.20 5.00
N PHE A 14 0.90 -11.63 5.87
CA PHE A 14 2.10 -10.92 5.45
C PHE A 14 3.04 -11.84 4.68
N LEU A 15 3.30 -13.03 5.22
CA LEU A 15 4.20 -13.99 4.58
C LEU A 15 3.64 -14.46 3.22
N SER A 16 2.34 -14.67 3.15
CA SER A 16 1.67 -15.05 1.91
C SER A 16 1.84 -13.99 0.83
N LEU A 17 1.68 -12.70 1.20
CA LEU A 17 1.85 -11.60 0.27
C LEU A 17 3.30 -11.45 -0.19
N LEU A 18 4.26 -11.64 0.71
CA LEU A 18 5.69 -11.58 0.35
C LEU A 18 6.08 -12.64 -0.68
N ASN A 19 5.36 -13.77 -0.70
CA ASN A 19 5.56 -14.85 -1.66
C ASN A 19 4.67 -14.72 -2.90
N GLY A 20 3.84 -13.67 -2.97
CA GLY A 20 2.96 -13.43 -4.11
C GLY A 20 3.62 -12.58 -5.19
N ASN A 21 2.80 -11.94 -6.00
CA ASN A 21 3.27 -11.04 -7.04
C ASN A 21 3.74 -9.72 -6.45
N LYS A 22 4.65 -9.05 -7.15
CA LYS A 22 5.13 -7.73 -6.70
C LYS A 22 5.43 -6.81 -7.87
N ILE A 23 5.29 -5.51 -7.61
CA ILE A 23 5.71 -4.45 -8.52
C ILE A 23 6.58 -3.49 -7.71
N ALA A 24 7.81 -3.27 -8.16
CA ALA A 24 8.70 -2.31 -7.52
C ALA A 24 8.66 -0.98 -8.27
N ASN A 25 8.64 0.12 -7.52
CA ASN A 25 8.74 1.45 -8.09
C ASN A 25 9.68 2.33 -7.27
N LYS A 26 9.78 3.60 -7.64
CA LYS A 26 10.68 4.54 -6.98
C LYS A 26 10.39 4.71 -5.48
N TYR A 27 9.12 4.58 -5.08
CA TYR A 27 8.68 4.89 -3.71
C TYR A 27 8.39 3.68 -2.86
N SER A 28 8.11 2.53 -3.46
CA SER A 28 7.74 1.34 -2.70
C SER A 28 7.84 0.08 -3.54
N THR A 29 7.80 -1.06 -2.84
CA THR A 29 7.53 -2.36 -3.47
C THR A 29 6.12 -2.75 -3.06
N ILE A 30 5.26 -3.00 -4.03
CA ILE A 30 3.86 -3.36 -3.80
C ILE A 30 3.72 -4.87 -4.00
N PHE A 31 3.44 -5.58 -2.91
CA PHE A 31 3.10 -7.01 -2.97
C PHE A 31 1.59 -7.14 -3.05
N PHE A 32 1.10 -8.05 -3.90
CA PHE A 32 -0.34 -8.24 -4.04
C PHE A 32 -0.67 -9.69 -4.31
N LYS A 33 -1.80 -10.14 -3.76
CA LYS A 33 -2.29 -11.50 -3.91
C LYS A 33 -3.75 -11.55 -3.44
N LYS A 34 -4.52 -12.47 -4.01
CA LYS A 34 -5.86 -12.76 -3.50
C LYS A 34 -5.73 -13.67 -2.28
N LEU A 35 -6.33 -13.28 -1.16
CA LEU A 35 -6.33 -14.07 0.06
C LEU A 35 -7.75 -14.53 0.38
N LYS A 36 -7.87 -15.72 0.98
CA LYS A 36 -9.17 -16.26 1.39
C LYS A 36 -9.72 -15.52 2.60
N ASN A 37 -11.03 -15.52 2.72
CA ASN A 37 -11.75 -14.96 3.89
C ASN A 37 -11.51 -13.47 4.11
N LYS A 38 -11.34 -12.72 3.03
CA LYS A 38 -11.20 -11.27 3.10
C LYS A 38 -12.46 -10.55 2.65
N ASN A 39 -12.70 -9.40 3.25
CA ASN A 39 -13.82 -8.55 2.86
C ASN A 39 -13.39 -7.65 1.70
N TYR A 40 -13.74 -8.05 0.48
CA TYR A 40 -13.39 -7.31 -0.73
C TYR A 40 -14.28 -6.08 -0.98
N LYS A 41 -15.16 -5.74 -0.05
CA LYS A 41 -15.84 -4.44 -0.04
C LYS A 41 -14.94 -3.32 0.49
N CYS A 42 -13.85 -3.71 1.14
CA CYS A 42 -12.81 -2.79 1.64
C CYS A 42 -11.49 -3.09 0.97
N LEU A 43 -10.59 -2.11 0.98
CA LEU A 43 -9.22 -2.32 0.52
C LEU A 43 -8.41 -2.93 1.65
N ASN A 44 -7.97 -4.17 1.46
CA ASN A 44 -7.12 -4.86 2.43
C ASN A 44 -5.67 -4.54 2.12
N VAL A 45 -5.06 -3.65 2.91
CA VAL A 45 -3.72 -3.15 2.65
C VAL A 45 -2.99 -2.88 3.96
N SER A 46 -1.69 -3.15 3.97
CA SER A 46 -0.81 -2.77 5.07
C SER A 46 0.38 -2.01 4.53
N PHE A 47 0.88 -1.07 5.33
CA PHE A 47 2.02 -0.23 5.00
C PHE A 47 3.15 -0.56 5.96
N VAL A 48 4.31 -0.91 5.44
CA VAL A 48 5.49 -1.27 6.23
C VAL A 48 6.61 -0.29 5.92
N ALA A 49 7.19 0.28 6.98
CA ALA A 49 8.40 1.10 6.90
C ALA A 49 9.44 0.47 7.83
N LYS A 50 10.53 -0.05 7.26
CA LYS A 50 11.57 -0.74 8.01
C LYS A 50 12.35 0.21 8.91
N LYS A 51 12.90 -0.32 10.01
CA LYS A 51 13.66 0.47 10.99
C LYS A 51 14.83 1.23 10.37
N LYS A 52 15.47 0.67 9.35
CA LYS A 52 16.61 1.31 8.68
C LYS A 52 16.25 2.61 7.96
N ILE A 53 14.97 2.86 7.70
CA ILE A 53 14.51 4.07 7.02
C ILE A 53 14.64 5.29 7.94
N GLY A 54 14.43 5.11 9.24
CA GLY A 54 14.49 6.18 10.21
C GLY A 54 13.83 5.81 11.52
N ASN A 55 13.67 6.79 12.41
CA ASN A 55 13.04 6.58 13.71
C ASN A 55 11.52 6.42 13.56
N ALA A 56 10.84 6.19 14.69
CA ALA A 56 9.39 5.98 14.71
C ALA A 56 8.61 7.17 14.13
N ILE A 57 9.07 8.38 14.37
CA ILE A 57 8.40 9.60 13.88
C ILE A 57 8.41 9.61 12.34
N ILE A 58 9.57 9.35 11.75
CA ILE A 58 9.73 9.30 10.28
C ILE A 58 8.89 8.18 9.70
N ARG A 59 8.97 6.99 10.28
CA ARG A 59 8.22 5.83 9.79
C ARG A 59 6.71 6.04 9.86
N ASN A 60 6.23 6.65 10.94
CA ASN A 60 4.79 6.94 11.09
C ASN A 60 4.32 7.97 10.07
N LYS A 61 5.13 8.98 9.80
CA LYS A 61 4.80 9.98 8.76
C LYS A 61 4.67 9.34 7.38
N ILE A 62 5.60 8.43 7.05
CA ILE A 62 5.57 7.71 5.78
C ILE A 62 4.28 6.89 5.66
N LYS A 63 3.91 6.15 6.70
CA LYS A 63 2.69 5.36 6.71
C LYS A 63 1.44 6.23 6.54
N ARG A 64 1.39 7.37 7.21
CA ARG A 64 0.26 8.30 7.09
C ARG A 64 0.16 8.88 5.68
N ARG A 65 1.29 9.23 5.07
CA ARG A 65 1.29 9.74 3.70
C ARG A 65 0.76 8.68 2.73
N LEU A 66 1.20 7.44 2.87
CA LEU A 66 0.71 6.33 2.06
C LEU A 66 -0.79 6.12 2.24
N LYS A 67 -1.26 6.15 3.47
CA LYS A 67 -2.69 5.99 3.76
C LYS A 67 -3.52 7.10 3.11
N ASN A 68 -3.05 8.34 3.19
CA ASN A 68 -3.73 9.48 2.57
C ASN A 68 -3.76 9.35 1.06
N ILE A 69 -2.64 8.92 0.46
CA ILE A 69 -2.56 8.69 -0.98
C ILE A 69 -3.55 7.60 -1.39
N MET A 70 -3.59 6.49 -0.66
CA MET A 70 -4.49 5.38 -0.98
C MET A 70 -5.95 5.78 -0.83
N ASN A 71 -6.30 6.60 0.16
CA ASN A 71 -7.66 7.12 0.28
C ASN A 71 -8.08 7.92 -0.96
N GLY A 72 -7.17 8.73 -1.49
CA GLY A 72 -7.41 9.46 -2.72
C GLY A 72 -7.59 8.55 -3.93
N ILE A 73 -6.74 7.52 -4.04
CA ILE A 73 -6.82 6.56 -5.13
C ILE A 73 -8.14 5.76 -5.08
N ILE A 74 -8.60 5.41 -3.88
CA ILE A 74 -9.89 4.74 -3.69
C ILE A 74 -11.03 5.63 -4.18
N LYS A 75 -11.03 6.91 -3.82
CA LYS A 75 -12.06 7.85 -4.25
C LYS A 75 -12.13 7.97 -5.78
N GLU A 76 -11.01 7.87 -6.44
CA GLU A 76 -10.91 7.95 -7.89
C GLU A 76 -11.14 6.60 -8.57
N LYS A 77 -11.42 5.55 -7.78
CA LYS A 77 -11.66 4.18 -8.26
C LYS A 77 -10.50 3.63 -9.12
N GLN A 78 -9.27 3.98 -8.74
CA GLN A 78 -8.07 3.60 -9.48
C GLN A 78 -7.36 2.38 -8.92
N VAL A 79 -7.97 1.65 -7.99
CA VAL A 79 -7.39 0.45 -7.39
C VAL A 79 -8.43 -0.66 -7.34
N SER A 80 -7.99 -1.90 -7.61
CA SER A 80 -8.85 -3.08 -7.51
C SER A 80 -8.95 -3.54 -6.06
N PHE A 81 -10.16 -3.82 -5.60
CA PHE A 81 -10.40 -4.42 -4.29
C PHE A 81 -10.32 -5.94 -4.31
N ASP A 82 -10.06 -6.54 -5.48
CA ASP A 82 -9.99 -8.00 -5.62
C ASP A 82 -8.70 -8.60 -5.07
N TYR A 83 -7.74 -7.76 -4.70
CA TYR A 83 -6.46 -8.19 -4.16
C TYR A 83 -6.24 -7.61 -2.77
N CYS A 84 -5.39 -8.29 -2.00
CA CYS A 84 -4.79 -7.71 -0.81
C CYS A 84 -3.43 -7.15 -1.16
N TYR A 85 -3.00 -6.08 -0.49
CA TYR A 85 -1.78 -5.36 -0.82
C TYR A 85 -0.90 -5.19 0.40
N LEU A 86 0.41 -5.22 0.16
CA LEU A 86 1.41 -4.85 1.17
C LEU A 86 2.39 -3.89 0.52
N PHE A 87 2.44 -2.65 1.04
CA PHE A 87 3.36 -1.63 0.56
C PHE A 87 4.60 -1.61 1.45
N LEU A 88 5.73 -1.98 0.88
CA LEU A 88 7.02 -1.87 1.55
C LEU A 88 7.62 -0.51 1.16
N ALA A 89 7.52 0.46 2.06
CA ALA A 89 7.85 1.85 1.77
C ALA A 89 9.36 2.08 1.65
N LYS A 90 9.74 3.04 0.80
CA LYS A 90 11.10 3.54 0.69
C LYS A 90 11.17 4.93 1.32
N LYS A 91 12.37 5.35 1.71
CA LYS A 91 12.57 6.59 2.47
C LYS A 91 12.09 7.85 1.73
N ASN A 92 12.18 7.88 0.42
CA ASN A 92 11.82 9.07 -0.36
C ASN A 92 10.33 9.43 -0.32
N ILE A 93 9.46 8.55 0.20
CA ILE A 93 8.07 8.90 0.48
C ILE A 93 8.00 10.01 1.53
N PHE A 94 9.01 10.09 2.41
CA PHE A 94 9.00 11.05 3.51
C PHE A 94 9.00 12.50 3.04
N ASP A 95 9.77 12.83 2.00
CA ASP A 95 10.01 14.22 1.61
C ASP A 95 9.74 14.55 0.15
N ASP A 96 9.39 13.56 -0.68
CA ASP A 96 9.10 13.88 -2.07
C ASP A 96 7.69 14.44 -2.25
N ASP A 97 7.41 15.00 -3.42
CA ASP A 97 6.13 15.63 -3.72
C ASP A 97 4.97 14.63 -3.68
N PHE A 98 3.92 14.98 -2.94
CA PHE A 98 2.73 14.14 -2.78
C PHE A 98 2.12 13.73 -4.12
N LYS A 99 2.00 14.67 -5.05
CA LYS A 99 1.40 14.41 -6.37
C LYS A 99 2.24 13.44 -7.20
N LYS A 100 3.57 13.54 -7.11
CA LYS A 100 4.47 12.60 -7.80
C LYS A 100 4.33 11.20 -7.25
N ILE A 101 4.30 11.07 -5.93
CA ILE A 101 4.14 9.77 -5.27
C ILE A 101 2.81 9.15 -5.69
N LYS A 102 1.73 9.92 -5.58
CA LYS A 102 0.39 9.43 -5.94
C LYS A 102 0.32 8.99 -7.40
N GLY A 103 0.92 9.76 -8.31
CA GLY A 103 0.92 9.43 -9.74
C GLY A 103 1.59 8.11 -10.05
N ILE A 104 2.76 7.86 -9.46
CA ILE A 104 3.50 6.61 -9.67
C ILE A 104 2.76 5.43 -9.07
N LEU A 105 2.23 5.56 -7.84
CA LEU A 105 1.48 4.48 -7.21
C LEU A 105 0.20 4.17 -7.98
N THR A 106 -0.51 5.19 -8.46
CA THR A 106 -1.72 5.00 -9.27
C THR A 106 -1.39 4.22 -10.55
N ALA A 107 -0.32 4.59 -11.25
CA ALA A 107 0.08 3.92 -12.48
C ALA A 107 0.37 2.44 -12.24
N ASP A 108 1.08 2.12 -11.15
CA ASP A 108 1.41 0.73 -10.83
C ASP A 108 0.18 -0.07 -10.42
N LEU A 109 -0.73 0.54 -9.65
CA LEU A 109 -1.96 -0.15 -9.25
C LEU A 109 -2.87 -0.44 -10.43
N LYS A 110 -2.89 0.41 -11.45
CA LYS A 110 -3.63 0.14 -12.69
C LYS A 110 -3.12 -1.09 -13.42
N LYS A 111 -1.82 -1.37 -13.35
CA LYS A 111 -1.22 -2.56 -13.96
C LYS A 111 -1.70 -3.85 -13.30
N ILE A 112 -2.06 -3.79 -12.01
CA ILE A 112 -2.55 -4.94 -11.26
C ILE A 112 -4.00 -5.28 -11.62
N LYS A 113 -4.72 -4.32 -12.16
CA LYS A 113 -6.16 -4.37 -12.37
C LYS A 113 -6.56 -5.12 -13.63
N THR A 114 -6.05 -6.29 -13.85
CA THR A 114 -6.38 -7.09 -15.03
C THR A 114 -7.26 -8.29 -14.69
#